data_002dcbb8a098d0e3f3cd55188ce675b5
#
_entry.id   002dcbb8a098d0e3f3cd55188ce675b5
#
_cell.length_a   1.000
_cell.length_b   1.000
_cell.length_c   1.000
_cell.angle_alpha   90.00
_cell.angle_beta   90.00
_cell.angle_gamma   90.00
#
_symmetry.space_group_name_H-M   'P 1'
#
loop_
_entity.id
_entity.type
_entity.pdbx_description
1 polymer ?
#
loop_
_entity_poly.entity_id
_entity_poly.type
_entity_poly.pdbx_seq_one_letter_code
_entity_poly.pdbx_strand_id
1 'polypeptide(L)'
;MQCFAHFSLFCASNLRGMKKNIAIFASGSGSNAENIIRYFQKNDSVQVSLVLSNKSDAYVLERAHRLGVPSNVFPKEDWIAGDEILAILQEYRIDFVVLAGFLVRVPDLLLHAYPDKIINIHPALLPKYGGKGMYGDRVHEAVVAAGEKESGITIHYINEHYDEGNTIFQATCPVLSTDSPDDVAKKVHALEYEHFPQIIEQVLNNKN
;
A
#
# COMPACT_ATOMS: atom_id res chain seq x y z
N MET A 1 -53.22 -13.38 -31.47
CA MET A 1 -51.93 -14.08 -31.53
C MET A 1 -50.88 -13.11 -31.98
N GLN A 2 -50.07 -12.62 -31.09
CA GLN A 2 -48.72 -12.03 -31.26
C GLN A 2 -48.40 -11.22 -30.02
N CYS A 3 -47.80 -11.88 -29.08
CA CYS A 3 -47.12 -11.23 -27.95
C CYS A 3 -46.09 -12.27 -27.47
N PHE A 4 -44.82 -12.04 -27.74
CA PHE A 4 -43.67 -12.64 -27.05
C PHE A 4 -42.44 -12.44 -27.93
N ALA A 5 -41.76 -11.29 -27.80
CA ALA A 5 -40.37 -11.16 -28.19
C ALA A 5 -39.87 -9.75 -27.80
N HIS A 6 -39.68 -9.47 -26.49
CA HIS A 6 -38.88 -8.30 -26.06
C HIS A 6 -38.40 -8.47 -24.62
N PHE A 7 -37.84 -9.63 -24.29
CA PHE A 7 -37.29 -9.84 -22.92
C PHE A 7 -35.99 -10.64 -22.99
N SER A 8 -35.03 -10.21 -23.77
CA SER A 8 -33.73 -10.91 -23.79
C SER A 8 -32.55 -10.06 -24.24
N LEU A 9 -32.52 -8.76 -23.96
CA LEU A 9 -31.37 -7.91 -24.31
C LEU A 9 -30.84 -7.06 -23.14
N PHE A 10 -31.36 -7.26 -21.92
CA PHE A 10 -30.93 -6.45 -20.75
C PHE A 10 -30.07 -7.21 -19.72
N CYS A 11 -29.66 -8.44 -20.01
CA CYS A 11 -28.94 -9.28 -19.04
C CYS A 11 -27.47 -9.56 -19.40
N ALA A 12 -26.93 -8.98 -20.47
CA ALA A 12 -25.56 -9.26 -20.90
C ALA A 12 -24.53 -8.17 -20.60
N SER A 13 -24.92 -7.04 -19.97
CA SER A 13 -24.03 -5.90 -19.73
C SER A 13 -23.51 -5.75 -18.30
N ASN A 14 -23.85 -6.66 -17.36
CA ASN A 14 -23.47 -6.54 -15.94
C ASN A 14 -22.50 -7.62 -15.43
N LEU A 15 -21.74 -8.28 -16.31
CA LEU A 15 -20.66 -9.21 -15.93
C LEU A 15 -19.25 -8.58 -16.07
N ARG A 16 -19.10 -7.28 -16.03
CA ARG A 16 -17.83 -6.69 -15.58
C ARG A 16 -17.75 -6.91 -14.08
N GLY A 17 -16.88 -7.82 -13.64
CA GLY A 17 -16.63 -8.05 -12.22
C GLY A 17 -16.46 -6.70 -11.51
N MET A 18 -17.06 -6.54 -10.32
CA MET A 18 -16.91 -5.29 -9.56
C MET A 18 -15.43 -5.05 -9.29
N LYS A 19 -14.96 -3.83 -9.53
CA LYS A 19 -13.57 -3.46 -9.22
C LYS A 19 -13.30 -3.69 -7.74
N LYS A 20 -12.13 -4.22 -7.42
CA LYS A 20 -11.66 -4.29 -6.03
C LYS A 20 -11.25 -2.90 -5.56
N ASN A 21 -11.78 -2.48 -4.43
CA ASN A 21 -11.49 -1.19 -3.81
C ASN A 21 -10.28 -1.34 -2.89
N ILE A 22 -9.23 -0.56 -3.11
CA ILE A 22 -8.09 -0.53 -2.20
C ILE A 22 -8.00 0.81 -1.46
N ALA A 23 -7.57 0.75 -0.19
CA ALA A 23 -7.16 1.91 0.58
C ALA A 23 -5.65 1.97 0.70
N ILE A 24 -5.09 3.18 0.66
CA ILE A 24 -3.66 3.41 0.90
C ILE A 24 -3.50 4.19 2.20
N PHE A 25 -2.63 3.69 3.11
CA PHE A 25 -2.24 4.41 4.32
C PHE A 25 -0.82 4.96 4.15
N ALA A 26 -0.65 6.24 4.46
CA ALA A 26 0.64 6.92 4.36
C ALA A 26 0.78 8.04 5.39
N SER A 27 2.01 8.25 5.91
CA SER A 27 2.29 9.23 6.97
C SER A 27 3.10 10.45 6.49
N GLY A 28 3.50 10.50 5.23
CA GLY A 28 4.45 11.49 4.75
C GLY A 28 4.22 11.99 3.33
N SER A 29 5.28 12.01 2.51
CA SER A 29 5.25 12.57 1.15
C SER A 29 4.23 11.91 0.22
N GLY A 30 4.01 10.59 0.36
CA GLY A 30 3.03 9.85 -0.46
C GLY A 30 3.46 9.62 -1.90
N SER A 31 4.76 9.60 -2.18
CA SER A 31 5.26 9.33 -3.53
C SER A 31 4.86 7.95 -4.04
N ASN A 32 4.94 6.92 -3.20
CA ASN A 32 4.42 5.59 -3.51
C ASN A 32 2.90 5.59 -3.70
N ALA A 33 2.16 6.32 -2.85
CA ALA A 33 0.71 6.44 -3.00
C ALA A 33 0.34 7.06 -4.36
N GLU A 34 1.01 8.14 -4.76
CA GLU A 34 0.79 8.74 -6.08
C GLU A 34 1.10 7.76 -7.21
N ASN A 35 2.21 7.02 -7.13
CA ASN A 35 2.58 6.02 -8.13
C ASN A 35 1.52 4.92 -8.25
N ILE A 36 1.04 4.39 -7.13
CA ILE A 36 -0.02 3.38 -7.08
C ILE A 36 -1.32 3.92 -7.67
N ILE A 37 -1.75 5.13 -7.28
CA ILE A 37 -2.97 5.75 -7.81
C ILE A 37 -2.88 5.89 -9.33
N ARG A 38 -1.77 6.41 -9.85
CA ARG A 38 -1.58 6.58 -11.31
C ARG A 38 -1.57 5.25 -12.06
N TYR A 39 -0.97 4.22 -11.49
CA TYR A 39 -0.96 2.88 -12.07
C TYR A 39 -2.38 2.32 -12.22
N PHE A 40 -3.22 2.45 -11.20
CA PHE A 40 -4.57 1.91 -11.21
C PHE A 40 -5.63 2.83 -11.85
N GLN A 41 -5.32 4.08 -12.22
CA GLN A 41 -6.30 4.97 -12.86
C GLN A 41 -6.95 4.40 -14.12
N LYS A 42 -6.22 3.57 -14.88
CA LYS A 42 -6.71 2.94 -16.12
C LYS A 42 -6.97 1.44 -15.95
N ASN A 43 -6.94 0.92 -14.72
CA ASN A 43 -7.17 -0.49 -14.45
C ASN A 43 -8.67 -0.79 -14.36
N ASP A 44 -9.10 -1.87 -14.99
CA ASP A 44 -10.52 -2.25 -15.01
C ASP A 44 -10.94 -3.12 -13.83
N SER A 45 -9.98 -3.69 -13.08
CA SER A 45 -10.21 -4.66 -12.00
C SER A 45 -9.97 -4.09 -10.61
N VAL A 46 -9.18 -3.02 -10.48
CA VAL A 46 -8.78 -2.41 -9.20
C VAL A 46 -8.93 -0.90 -9.28
N GLN A 47 -9.33 -0.30 -8.17
CA GLN A 47 -9.31 1.17 -7.99
C GLN A 47 -8.82 1.55 -6.60
N VAL A 48 -8.09 2.66 -6.52
CA VAL A 48 -7.77 3.29 -5.24
C VAL A 48 -8.95 4.16 -4.84
N SER A 49 -9.68 3.73 -3.80
CA SER A 49 -10.93 4.37 -3.39
C SER A 49 -10.75 5.31 -2.21
N LEU A 50 -9.64 5.18 -1.46
CA LEU A 50 -9.42 5.96 -0.25
C LEU A 50 -7.92 6.09 0.06
N VAL A 51 -7.51 7.26 0.56
CA VAL A 51 -6.20 7.48 1.17
C VAL A 51 -6.39 7.90 2.61
N LEU A 52 -5.72 7.24 3.56
CA LEU A 52 -5.73 7.61 4.97
C LEU A 52 -4.36 8.06 5.43
N SER A 53 -4.33 9.09 6.28
CA SER A 53 -3.11 9.54 6.94
C SER A 53 -3.36 9.73 8.45
N ASN A 54 -2.30 9.54 9.24
CA ASN A 54 -2.28 9.86 10.66
C ASN A 54 -1.80 11.30 10.95
N LYS A 55 -1.53 12.08 9.88
CA LYS A 55 -1.04 13.46 9.98
C LYS A 55 -1.81 14.36 9.03
N SER A 56 -2.31 15.48 9.55
CA SER A 56 -3.06 16.47 8.76
C SER A 56 -2.17 17.27 7.79
N ASP A 57 -0.88 17.33 8.04
CA ASP A 57 0.13 18.01 7.22
C ASP A 57 0.85 17.07 6.23
N ALA A 58 0.44 15.80 6.14
CA ALA A 58 1.04 14.84 5.22
C ALA A 58 0.76 15.22 3.77
N TYR A 59 1.82 15.37 2.97
CA TYR A 59 1.70 15.77 1.56
C TYR A 59 0.95 14.74 0.69
N VAL A 60 0.83 13.51 1.16
CA VAL A 60 -0.02 12.48 0.50
C VAL A 60 -1.46 12.94 0.32
N LEU A 61 -2.01 13.75 1.23
CA LEU A 61 -3.38 14.27 1.14
C LEU A 61 -3.55 15.21 -0.06
N GLU A 62 -2.57 16.08 -0.27
CA GLU A 62 -2.54 16.96 -1.44
C GLU A 62 -2.42 16.16 -2.75
N ARG A 63 -1.61 15.11 -2.76
CA ARG A 63 -1.49 14.20 -3.91
C ARG A 63 -2.81 13.48 -4.21
N ALA A 64 -3.48 12.95 -3.19
CA ALA A 64 -4.78 12.29 -3.32
C ALA A 64 -5.82 13.26 -3.89
N HIS A 65 -5.91 14.47 -3.34
CA HIS A 65 -6.81 15.51 -3.84
C HIS A 65 -6.58 15.84 -5.31
N ARG A 66 -5.32 16.08 -5.73
CA ARG A 66 -4.97 16.37 -7.13
C ARG A 66 -5.30 15.21 -8.09
N LEU A 67 -5.30 13.99 -7.58
CA LEU A 67 -5.61 12.79 -8.35
C LEU A 67 -7.08 12.36 -8.27
N GLY A 68 -7.91 13.15 -7.57
CA GLY A 68 -9.35 12.89 -7.42
C GLY A 68 -9.68 11.69 -6.54
N VAL A 69 -8.78 11.30 -5.61
CA VAL A 69 -9.00 10.21 -4.67
C VAL A 69 -9.44 10.79 -3.31
N PRO A 70 -10.56 10.33 -2.74
CA PRO A 70 -10.98 10.71 -1.39
C PRO A 70 -9.88 10.45 -0.36
N SER A 71 -9.76 11.35 0.63
CA SER A 71 -8.77 11.15 1.70
C SER A 71 -9.32 11.64 3.03
N ASN A 72 -8.91 10.95 4.12
CA ASN A 72 -9.25 11.32 5.49
C ASN A 72 -8.02 11.26 6.38
N VAL A 73 -8.10 12.03 7.46
CA VAL A 73 -7.06 12.08 8.51
C VAL A 73 -7.65 11.54 9.80
N PHE A 74 -6.96 10.59 10.38
CA PHE A 74 -7.23 10.10 11.72
C PHE A 74 -5.98 10.35 12.59
N PRO A 75 -6.06 11.16 13.64
CA PRO A 75 -4.93 11.40 14.54
C PRO A 75 -4.47 10.08 15.17
N LYS A 76 -3.24 10.10 15.71
CA LYS A 76 -2.58 8.86 16.17
C LYS A 76 -3.40 8.09 17.21
N GLU A 77 -4.18 8.81 18.00
CA GLU A 77 -5.03 8.27 19.06
C GLU A 77 -6.11 7.33 18.51
N ASP A 78 -6.70 7.66 17.37
CA ASP A 78 -7.76 6.86 16.72
C ASP A 78 -7.20 5.52 16.19
N TRP A 79 -5.89 5.46 15.93
CA TRP A 79 -5.21 4.23 15.51
C TRP A 79 -4.95 3.25 16.67
N ILE A 80 -5.33 3.58 17.91
CA ILE A 80 -5.19 2.66 19.05
C ILE A 80 -6.33 1.65 19.03
N ALA A 81 -7.57 2.10 18.96
CA ALA A 81 -8.76 1.24 18.89
C ALA A 81 -9.09 0.83 17.44
N GLY A 82 -9.11 1.78 16.52
CA GLY A 82 -9.30 1.54 15.09
C GLY A 82 -10.76 1.47 14.63
N ASP A 83 -11.75 1.68 15.51
CA ASP A 83 -13.17 1.54 15.18
C ASP A 83 -13.62 2.51 14.10
N GLU A 84 -13.24 3.78 14.20
CA GLU A 84 -13.59 4.80 13.21
C GLU A 84 -12.89 4.53 11.86
N ILE A 85 -11.67 4.00 11.90
CA ILE A 85 -10.94 3.61 10.70
C ILE A 85 -11.62 2.41 10.04
N LEU A 86 -12.04 1.41 10.83
CA LEU A 86 -12.79 0.26 10.30
C LEU A 86 -14.11 0.71 9.67
N ALA A 87 -14.83 1.64 10.31
CA ALA A 87 -16.09 2.15 9.81
C ALA A 87 -15.94 2.82 8.44
N ILE A 88 -14.93 3.68 8.26
CA ILE A 88 -14.70 4.34 6.96
C ILE A 88 -14.24 3.34 5.88
N LEU A 89 -13.42 2.35 6.24
CA LEU A 89 -13.04 1.29 5.28
C LEU A 89 -14.26 0.50 4.79
N GLN A 90 -15.22 0.23 5.67
CA GLN A 90 -16.49 -0.43 5.34
C GLN A 90 -17.38 0.47 4.48
N GLU A 91 -17.49 1.77 4.80
CA GLU A 91 -18.25 2.75 4.01
C GLU A 91 -17.76 2.80 2.57
N TYR A 92 -16.43 2.83 2.37
CA TYR A 92 -15.81 2.82 1.05
C TYR A 92 -15.72 1.41 0.43
N ARG A 93 -16.24 0.39 1.10
CA ARG A 93 -16.23 -1.03 0.66
C ARG A 93 -14.82 -1.48 0.29
N ILE A 94 -13.85 -1.18 1.15
CA ILE A 94 -12.45 -1.52 0.91
C ILE A 94 -12.26 -3.03 1.01
N ASP A 95 -11.68 -3.62 -0.02
CA ASP A 95 -11.35 -5.04 -0.11
C ASP A 95 -9.94 -5.34 0.38
N PHE A 96 -9.03 -4.36 0.28
CA PHE A 96 -7.61 -4.55 0.53
C PHE A 96 -6.94 -3.24 0.97
N VAL A 97 -5.93 -3.32 1.85
CA VAL A 97 -5.20 -2.18 2.39
C VAL A 97 -3.73 -2.26 2.00
N VAL A 98 -3.16 -1.12 1.59
CA VAL A 98 -1.77 -0.97 1.21
C VAL A 98 -1.10 0.06 2.12
N LEU A 99 -0.07 -0.35 2.84
CA LEU A 99 0.76 0.57 3.62
C LEU A 99 1.91 1.07 2.75
N ALA A 100 1.94 2.37 2.50
CA ALA A 100 2.92 3.04 1.63
C ALA A 100 3.64 4.16 2.41
N GLY A 101 4.58 3.78 3.27
CA GLY A 101 5.24 4.70 4.20
C GLY A 101 4.32 5.13 5.35
N PHE A 102 3.59 4.19 5.91
CA PHE A 102 2.75 4.39 7.08
C PHE A 102 3.53 4.05 8.35
N LEU A 103 3.59 4.99 9.30
CA LEU A 103 4.51 4.93 10.45
C LEU A 103 3.82 4.63 11.80
N VAL A 104 2.53 4.36 11.78
CA VAL A 104 1.78 3.98 12.98
C VAL A 104 1.46 2.49 12.93
N ARG A 105 1.42 1.83 14.08
CA ARG A 105 1.00 0.44 14.17
C ARG A 105 -0.45 0.32 13.72
N VAL A 106 -0.73 -0.63 12.86
CA VAL A 106 -2.10 -0.96 12.47
C VAL A 106 -2.81 -1.62 13.65
N PRO A 107 -3.99 -1.16 14.04
CA PRO A 107 -4.76 -1.75 15.15
C PRO A 107 -5.08 -3.23 14.93
N ASP A 108 -5.09 -4.02 16.01
CA ASP A 108 -5.44 -5.44 15.94
C ASP A 108 -6.84 -5.66 15.39
N LEU A 109 -7.76 -4.73 15.66
CA LEU A 109 -9.12 -4.73 15.08
C LEU A 109 -9.08 -4.78 13.55
N LEU A 110 -8.21 -4.00 12.91
CA LEU A 110 -8.06 -4.00 11.46
C LEU A 110 -7.37 -5.27 10.95
N LEU A 111 -6.36 -5.79 11.68
CA LEU A 111 -5.72 -7.07 11.33
C LEU A 111 -6.72 -8.22 11.32
N HIS A 112 -7.62 -8.26 12.31
CA HIS A 112 -8.67 -9.27 12.39
C HIS A 112 -9.77 -9.08 11.32
N ALA A 113 -10.12 -7.84 10.98
CA ALA A 113 -11.12 -7.55 9.95
C ALA A 113 -10.63 -7.79 8.52
N TYR A 114 -9.31 -7.67 8.30
CA TYR A 114 -8.65 -7.80 7.01
C TYR A 114 -7.54 -8.87 7.02
N PRO A 115 -7.84 -10.15 7.39
CA PRO A 115 -6.83 -11.20 7.46
C PRO A 115 -6.20 -11.43 6.07
N ASP A 116 -4.87 -11.38 6.01
CA ASP A 116 -4.08 -11.48 4.77
C ASP A 116 -4.46 -10.45 3.67
N LYS A 117 -5.10 -9.35 4.06
CA LYS A 117 -5.55 -8.28 3.14
C LYS A 117 -4.88 -6.95 3.40
N ILE A 118 -3.82 -6.92 4.18
CA ILE A 118 -3.01 -5.73 4.41
C ILE A 118 -1.57 -6.06 4.08
N ILE A 119 -0.97 -5.28 3.19
CA ILE A 119 0.44 -5.42 2.83
C ILE A 119 1.21 -4.14 3.08
N ASN A 120 2.50 -4.29 3.33
CA ASN A 120 3.44 -3.19 3.53
C ASN A 120 4.60 -3.31 2.55
N ILE A 121 5.19 -2.18 2.19
CA ILE A 121 6.51 -2.12 1.58
C ILE A 121 7.52 -1.59 2.59
N HIS A 122 8.60 -2.35 2.79
CA HIS A 122 9.71 -1.98 3.66
C HIS A 122 10.97 -1.73 2.82
N PRO A 123 11.71 -0.63 3.06
CA PRO A 123 12.81 -0.19 2.20
C PRO A 123 14.14 -0.92 2.50
N ALA A 124 14.09 -2.21 2.85
CA ALA A 124 15.24 -3.08 3.05
C ALA A 124 14.90 -4.54 2.74
N LEU A 125 15.94 -5.40 2.75
CA LEU A 125 15.81 -6.84 2.61
C LEU A 125 15.55 -7.47 3.98
N LEU A 126 14.28 -7.61 4.35
CA LEU A 126 13.90 -8.26 5.62
C LEU A 126 14.46 -9.69 5.70
N PRO A 127 14.83 -10.16 6.89
CA PRO A 127 14.61 -9.56 8.22
C PRO A 127 15.63 -8.49 8.63
N LYS A 128 16.68 -8.24 7.83
CA LYS A 128 17.65 -7.19 8.16
C LYS A 128 17.00 -5.81 8.09
N TYR A 129 17.38 -4.92 9.00
CA TYR A 129 16.91 -3.53 9.03
C TYR A 129 15.38 -3.38 9.12
N GLY A 130 14.69 -4.38 9.69
CA GLY A 130 13.27 -4.34 10.04
C GLY A 130 13.02 -4.04 11.51
N GLY A 131 11.75 -3.95 11.88
CA GLY A 131 11.31 -3.80 13.26
C GLY A 131 11.14 -2.35 13.73
N LYS A 132 10.79 -2.22 15.01
CA LYS A 132 10.43 -0.92 15.61
C LYS A 132 11.53 0.13 15.48
N GLY A 133 11.21 1.23 14.81
CA GLY A 133 12.13 2.37 14.64
C GLY A 133 12.94 2.35 13.33
N MET A 134 12.86 1.27 12.55
CA MET A 134 13.52 1.13 11.26
C MET A 134 12.56 1.56 10.14
N TYR A 135 12.66 2.81 9.72
CA TYR A 135 11.83 3.39 8.65
C TYR A 135 12.53 4.57 7.96
N GLY A 136 12.18 4.81 6.70
CA GLY A 136 12.69 5.93 5.90
C GLY A 136 14.22 5.99 5.87
N ASP A 137 14.78 7.18 6.02
CA ASP A 137 16.22 7.46 5.90
C ASP A 137 17.07 6.65 6.88
N ARG A 138 16.53 6.34 8.08
CA ARG A 138 17.22 5.52 9.09
C ARG A 138 17.64 4.16 8.59
N VAL A 139 16.84 3.57 7.71
CA VAL A 139 17.16 2.27 7.09
C VAL A 139 18.38 2.42 6.19
N HIS A 140 18.40 3.43 5.33
CA HIS A 140 19.49 3.66 4.39
C HIS A 140 20.78 4.07 5.12
N GLU A 141 20.69 4.89 6.17
CA GLU A 141 21.80 5.22 7.05
C GLU A 141 22.41 3.96 7.69
N ALA A 142 21.56 3.06 8.21
CA ALA A 142 22.00 1.82 8.83
C ALA A 142 22.67 0.87 7.83
N VAL A 143 22.11 0.74 6.62
CA VAL A 143 22.68 -0.07 5.53
C VAL A 143 24.09 0.43 5.14
N VAL A 144 24.26 1.73 4.94
CA VAL A 144 25.55 2.33 4.59
C VAL A 144 26.54 2.20 5.75
N ALA A 145 26.11 2.51 6.99
CA ALA A 145 26.96 2.38 8.18
C ALA A 145 27.46 0.94 8.43
N ALA A 146 26.64 -0.06 8.09
CA ALA A 146 27.03 -1.47 8.20
C ALA A 146 27.96 -1.94 7.06
N GLY A 147 28.18 -1.12 6.04
CA GLY A 147 28.99 -1.48 4.87
C GLY A 147 28.40 -2.61 4.03
N GLU A 148 27.06 -2.73 4.01
CA GLU A 148 26.37 -3.72 3.19
C GLU A 148 26.72 -3.53 1.70
N LYS A 149 26.69 -4.62 0.94
CA LYS A 149 26.96 -4.60 -0.50
C LYS A 149 25.70 -4.56 -1.34
N GLU A 150 24.57 -4.78 -0.73
CA GLU A 150 23.25 -4.71 -1.34
C GLU A 150 22.22 -4.18 -0.36
N SER A 151 21.18 -3.56 -0.90
CA SER A 151 19.96 -3.16 -0.24
C SER A 151 18.79 -3.53 -1.14
N GLY A 152 17.58 -3.10 -0.81
CA GLY A 152 16.43 -3.40 -1.64
C GLY A 152 15.12 -3.09 -0.96
N ILE A 153 14.08 -3.77 -1.41
CA ILE A 153 12.72 -3.67 -0.89
C ILE A 153 12.21 -5.04 -0.46
N THR A 154 11.31 -5.04 0.50
CA THR A 154 10.49 -6.20 0.86
C THR A 154 9.02 -5.80 0.87
N ILE A 155 8.20 -6.48 0.08
CA ILE A 155 6.74 -6.40 0.15
C ILE A 155 6.26 -7.61 0.92
N HIS A 156 5.47 -7.40 1.99
CA HIS A 156 5.06 -8.46 2.88
C HIS A 156 3.65 -8.22 3.42
N TYR A 157 2.97 -9.29 3.83
CA TYR A 157 1.76 -9.17 4.65
C TYR A 157 2.12 -8.65 6.02
N ILE A 158 1.22 -7.92 6.67
CA ILE A 158 1.43 -7.50 8.05
C ILE A 158 0.73 -8.45 9.04
N ASN A 159 1.28 -8.53 10.23
CA ASN A 159 0.73 -9.21 11.40
C ASN A 159 0.91 -8.33 12.65
N GLU A 160 0.74 -8.90 13.84
CA GLU A 160 0.88 -8.20 15.13
C GLU A 160 2.32 -7.72 15.42
N HIS A 161 3.31 -8.25 14.70
CA HIS A 161 4.73 -7.92 14.86
C HIS A 161 5.23 -7.04 13.70
N TYR A 162 6.09 -6.07 14.04
CA TYR A 162 6.65 -5.18 13.02
C TYR A 162 7.56 -5.95 12.06
N ASP A 163 7.27 -5.86 10.77
CA ASP A 163 8.06 -6.37 9.64
C ASP A 163 8.34 -7.89 9.66
N GLU A 164 7.52 -8.68 10.40
CA GLU A 164 7.67 -10.13 10.55
C GLU A 164 6.60 -10.95 9.79
N GLY A 165 5.72 -10.30 9.05
CA GLY A 165 4.72 -10.99 8.26
C GLY A 165 5.30 -11.66 7.01
N ASN A 166 4.53 -12.58 6.42
CA ASN A 166 4.97 -13.38 5.28
C ASN A 166 5.41 -12.52 4.09
N THR A 167 6.64 -12.71 3.64
CA THR A 167 7.20 -12.03 2.47
C THR A 167 6.47 -12.47 1.20
N ILE A 168 6.08 -11.49 0.39
CA ILE A 168 5.45 -11.68 -0.91
C ILE A 168 6.51 -11.55 -2.01
N PHE A 169 7.37 -10.52 -1.91
CA PHE A 169 8.34 -10.18 -2.93
C PHE A 169 9.52 -9.41 -2.35
N GLN A 170 10.70 -9.63 -2.90
CA GLN A 170 11.90 -8.83 -2.64
C GLN A 170 12.59 -8.48 -3.96
N ALA A 171 13.15 -7.27 -4.03
CA ALA A 171 14.06 -6.86 -5.10
C ALA A 171 15.30 -6.21 -4.50
N THR A 172 16.44 -6.36 -5.16
CA THR A 172 17.75 -5.90 -4.67
C THR A 172 18.34 -4.82 -5.54
N CYS A 173 19.14 -3.95 -4.95
CA CYS A 173 20.04 -3.03 -5.65
C CYS A 173 21.43 -3.07 -5.02
N PRO A 174 22.51 -2.84 -5.82
CA PRO A 174 23.86 -2.79 -5.29
C PRO A 174 24.09 -1.53 -4.47
N VAL A 175 24.84 -1.66 -3.37
CA VAL A 175 25.36 -0.56 -2.55
C VAL A 175 26.85 -0.48 -2.78
N LEU A 176 27.30 0.64 -3.34
CA LEU A 176 28.73 0.90 -3.62
C LEU A 176 29.37 1.51 -2.37
N SER A 177 30.67 1.34 -2.22
CA SER A 177 31.43 1.94 -1.10
C SER A 177 31.45 3.49 -1.13
N THR A 178 31.04 4.08 -2.24
CA THR A 178 30.93 5.52 -2.43
C THR A 178 29.51 6.05 -2.26
N ASP A 179 28.51 5.17 -2.10
CA ASP A 179 27.12 5.60 -1.97
C ASP A 179 26.88 6.27 -0.61
N SER A 180 26.25 7.40 -0.63
CA SER A 180 25.63 8.03 0.53
C SER A 180 24.29 7.35 0.86
N PRO A 181 23.71 7.55 2.06
CA PRO A 181 22.35 7.11 2.38
C PRO A 181 21.32 7.60 1.34
N ASP A 182 21.44 8.82 0.85
CA ASP A 182 20.56 9.38 -0.19
C ASP A 182 20.70 8.65 -1.54
N ASP A 183 21.89 8.18 -1.88
CA ASP A 183 22.09 7.41 -3.12
C ASP A 183 21.45 6.04 -3.00
N VAL A 184 21.57 5.40 -1.84
CA VAL A 184 20.85 4.14 -1.55
C VAL A 184 19.35 4.35 -1.57
N ALA A 185 18.84 5.43 -0.94
CA ALA A 185 17.42 5.78 -0.95
C ALA A 185 16.86 5.91 -2.37
N LYS A 186 17.59 6.61 -3.27
CA LYS A 186 17.17 6.75 -4.69
C LYS A 186 17.07 5.41 -5.40
N LYS A 187 18.02 4.49 -5.17
CA LYS A 187 18.01 3.15 -5.75
C LYS A 187 16.83 2.32 -5.24
N VAL A 188 16.58 2.38 -3.93
CA VAL A 188 15.46 1.68 -3.28
C VAL A 188 14.12 2.24 -3.77
N HIS A 189 13.96 3.56 -3.85
CA HIS A 189 12.75 4.19 -4.39
C HIS A 189 12.46 3.81 -5.85
N ALA A 190 13.50 3.62 -6.67
CA ALA A 190 13.30 3.15 -8.04
C ALA A 190 12.68 1.74 -8.05
N LEU A 191 13.14 0.83 -7.18
CA LEU A 191 12.55 -0.49 -7.02
C LEU A 191 11.10 -0.44 -6.49
N GLU A 192 10.82 0.44 -5.53
CA GLU A 192 9.47 0.63 -5.02
C GLU A 192 8.51 1.05 -6.14
N TYR A 193 8.89 2.04 -6.94
CA TYR A 193 8.04 2.55 -8.03
C TYR A 193 7.81 1.52 -9.13
N GLU A 194 8.82 0.72 -9.44
CA GLU A 194 8.71 -0.33 -10.44
C GLU A 194 7.82 -1.48 -9.97
N HIS A 195 8.06 -2.00 -8.78
CA HIS A 195 7.50 -3.27 -8.37
C HIS A 195 6.20 -3.16 -7.56
N PHE A 196 6.05 -2.14 -6.70
CA PHE A 196 4.96 -2.15 -5.74
C PHE A 196 3.57 -2.19 -6.39
N PRO A 197 3.25 -1.36 -7.40
CA PRO A 197 1.94 -1.43 -8.06
C PRO A 197 1.68 -2.78 -8.74
N GLN A 198 2.70 -3.36 -9.35
CA GLN A 198 2.60 -4.65 -10.04
C GLN A 198 2.32 -5.80 -9.06
N ILE A 199 3.01 -5.80 -7.92
CA ILE A 199 2.82 -6.82 -6.87
C ILE A 199 1.44 -6.68 -6.21
N ILE A 200 0.95 -5.45 -5.97
CA ILE A 200 -0.43 -5.22 -5.52
C ILE A 200 -1.42 -5.86 -6.49
N GLU A 201 -1.26 -5.63 -7.78
CA GLU A 201 -2.13 -6.20 -8.82
C GLU A 201 -2.09 -7.73 -8.83
N GLN A 202 -0.89 -8.33 -8.76
CA GLN A 202 -0.71 -9.78 -8.70
C GLN A 202 -1.39 -10.40 -7.47
N VAL A 203 -1.20 -9.80 -6.28
CA VAL A 203 -1.82 -10.28 -5.03
C VAL A 203 -3.34 -10.24 -5.12
N LEU A 204 -3.89 -9.17 -5.70
CA LEU A 204 -5.34 -9.03 -5.85
C LEU A 204 -5.92 -10.01 -6.89
N ASN A 205 -5.19 -10.35 -7.94
CA ASN A 205 -5.64 -11.28 -8.97
C ASN A 205 -5.52 -12.75 -8.53
N ASN A 206 -4.53 -13.10 -7.70
CA ASN A 206 -4.31 -14.47 -7.23
C ASN A 206 -5.26 -14.91 -6.09
N LYS A 207 -6.07 -14.01 -5.54
CA LYS A 207 -7.04 -14.28 -4.46
C LYS A 207 -8.49 -14.45 -4.97
N ASN A 208 -8.66 -14.84 -6.23
CA ASN A 208 -9.97 -15.17 -6.82
C ASN A 208 -10.27 -16.66 -6.67
#